data_39287765f64ffeeba92cd7086bad8b55
#
_entry.id   39287765f64ffeeba92cd7086bad8b55
#
_cell.length_a   1.000
_cell.length_b   1.000
_cell.length_c   1.000
_cell.angle_alpha   90.00
_cell.angle_beta   90.00
_cell.angle_gamma   90.00
#
_symmetry.space_group_name_H-M   'P 1'
#
loop_
_entity.id
_entity.type
_entity.pdbx_description
1 polymer ?
#
loop_
_entity_poly.entity_id
_entity_poly.type
_entity_poly.pdbx_seq_one_letter_code
_entity_poly.pdbx_strand_id
1 'polypeptide(L)'
;MASVVDPRILPGARRAIELHGWQDATLERIAAEAGTSRMTLHRRGITREAILAALATSLEDQYRDALWPALTAPGTGRARLEQALEALCVVADENLALMAALGDRPRDAIFHEPPGDGGLTRATFTEPVERILRDGAADESLRAFEDPAETATVLFNLIGWTYRHLRTGHGWTPERATRGVLSIALEGVTSS
;
A
#
# COMPACT_ATOMS: atom_id res chain seq x y z
N MET A 1 -11.94 -7.77 23.69
CA MET A 1 -12.41 -8.04 22.32
C MET A 1 -12.32 -6.72 21.55
N ALA A 2 -11.52 -6.65 20.50
CA ALA A 2 -11.49 -5.47 19.64
C ALA A 2 -12.87 -5.29 18.98
N SER A 3 -13.42 -4.08 19.05
CA SER A 3 -14.71 -3.78 18.43
C SER A 3 -14.54 -3.83 16.90
N VAL A 4 -15.32 -4.67 16.24
CA VAL A 4 -15.31 -4.76 14.76
C VAL A 4 -15.89 -3.47 14.20
N VAL A 5 -15.10 -2.74 13.43
CA VAL A 5 -15.54 -1.52 12.75
C VAL A 5 -16.47 -1.90 11.59
N ASP A 6 -17.66 -1.31 11.57
CA ASP A 6 -18.62 -1.51 10.47
C ASP A 6 -18.01 -0.98 9.16
N PRO A 7 -17.88 -1.81 8.10
CA PRO A 7 -17.27 -1.38 6.84
C PRO A 7 -17.90 -0.12 6.23
N ARG A 8 -19.16 0.15 6.52
CA ARG A 8 -19.87 1.36 6.05
C ARG A 8 -19.30 2.67 6.61
N ILE A 9 -18.50 2.61 7.68
CA ILE A 9 -17.84 3.79 8.26
C ILE A 9 -16.57 4.13 7.49
N LEU A 10 -15.89 3.16 6.86
CA LEU A 10 -14.58 3.33 6.27
C LEU A 10 -14.52 4.39 5.15
N PRO A 11 -15.50 4.50 4.23
CA PRO A 11 -15.49 5.56 3.22
C PRO A 11 -15.53 6.97 3.85
N GLY A 12 -16.37 7.17 4.85
CA GLY A 12 -16.43 8.45 5.57
C GLY A 12 -15.18 8.76 6.37
N ALA A 13 -14.57 7.73 6.99
CA ALA A 13 -13.30 7.88 7.68
C ALA A 13 -12.15 8.26 6.73
N ARG A 14 -12.07 7.62 5.55
CA ARG A 14 -11.12 7.96 4.50
C ARG A 14 -11.28 9.41 4.07
N ARG A 15 -12.52 9.83 3.77
CA ARG A 15 -12.81 11.21 3.38
C ARG A 15 -12.44 12.21 4.47
N ALA A 16 -12.70 11.92 5.74
CA ALA A 16 -12.28 12.78 6.86
C ALA A 16 -10.74 12.93 6.93
N ILE A 17 -9.99 11.86 6.67
CA ILE A 17 -8.52 11.89 6.63
C ILE A 17 -8.04 12.69 5.42
N GLU A 18 -8.65 12.54 4.25
CA GLU A 18 -8.31 13.30 3.03
C GLU A 18 -8.53 14.80 3.22
N LEU A 19 -9.65 15.18 3.84
CA LEU A 19 -10.03 16.60 4.03
C LEU A 19 -9.23 17.30 5.13
N HIS A 20 -8.88 16.60 6.20
CA HIS A 20 -8.35 17.20 7.43
C HIS A 20 -6.97 16.69 7.84
N GLY A 21 -6.45 15.65 7.20
CA GLY A 21 -5.30 14.89 7.70
C GLY A 21 -5.65 14.06 8.94
N TRP A 22 -4.81 13.09 9.28
CA TRP A 22 -5.06 12.19 10.41
C TRP A 22 -5.14 12.92 11.77
N GLN A 23 -4.29 13.90 12.00
CA GLN A 23 -4.23 14.62 13.27
C GLN A 23 -5.58 15.26 13.60
N ASP A 24 -6.23 15.87 12.60
CA ASP A 24 -7.48 16.59 12.74
C ASP A 24 -8.73 15.80 12.36
N ALA A 25 -8.60 14.56 11.85
CA ALA A 25 -9.72 13.65 11.61
C ALA A 25 -10.26 13.09 12.92
N THR A 26 -10.92 13.95 13.72
CA THR A 26 -11.52 13.58 15.01
C THR A 26 -12.65 12.56 14.82
N LEU A 27 -13.00 11.81 15.88
CA LEU A 27 -14.11 10.85 15.82
C LEU A 27 -15.44 11.53 15.43
N GLU A 28 -15.60 12.81 15.76
CA GLU A 28 -16.76 13.60 15.39
C GLU A 28 -16.81 13.91 13.88
N ARG A 29 -15.68 14.32 13.28
CA ARG A 29 -15.55 14.53 11.84
C ARG A 29 -15.74 13.24 11.06
N ILE A 30 -15.13 12.17 11.53
CA ILE A 30 -15.32 10.83 10.94
C ILE A 30 -16.81 10.42 10.98
N ALA A 31 -17.48 10.63 12.11
CA ALA A 31 -18.90 10.30 12.24
C ALA A 31 -19.76 11.14 11.27
N ALA A 32 -19.47 12.44 11.14
CA ALA A 32 -20.18 13.33 10.22
C ALA A 32 -20.04 12.87 8.76
N GLU A 33 -18.80 12.57 8.30
CA GLU A 33 -18.54 12.08 6.95
C GLU A 33 -19.12 10.66 6.71
N ALA A 34 -19.23 9.84 7.75
CA ALA A 34 -19.83 8.51 7.69
C ALA A 34 -21.38 8.53 7.82
N GLY A 35 -22.01 9.70 7.89
CA GLY A 35 -23.47 9.81 8.03
C GLY A 35 -24.00 9.24 9.35
N THR A 36 -23.21 9.28 10.42
CA THR A 36 -23.57 8.76 11.74
C THR A 36 -23.27 9.81 12.84
N SER A 37 -23.52 9.48 14.11
CA SER A 37 -23.18 10.35 15.22
C SER A 37 -21.96 9.84 16.00
N ARG A 38 -21.18 10.77 16.58
CA ARG A 38 -20.11 10.44 17.53
C ARG A 38 -20.62 9.54 18.66
N MET A 39 -21.83 9.81 19.17
CA MET A 39 -22.45 9.01 20.24
C MET A 39 -22.69 7.55 19.78
N THR A 40 -23.08 7.35 18.53
CA THR A 40 -23.27 6.01 17.97
C THR A 40 -21.95 5.25 17.91
N LEU A 41 -20.86 5.87 17.45
CA LEU A 41 -19.53 5.27 17.41
C LEU A 41 -19.05 4.95 18.83
N HIS A 42 -19.17 5.90 19.77
CA HIS A 42 -18.77 5.72 21.15
C HIS A 42 -19.53 4.56 21.84
N ARG A 43 -20.86 4.50 21.66
CA ARG A 43 -21.68 3.41 22.22
C ARG A 43 -21.28 2.02 21.69
N ARG A 44 -20.76 1.96 20.48
CA ARG A 44 -20.22 0.73 19.86
C ARG A 44 -18.76 0.45 20.26
N GLY A 45 -18.14 1.27 21.08
CA GLY A 45 -16.73 1.16 21.47
C GLY A 45 -15.75 1.37 20.34
N ILE A 46 -16.15 2.10 19.28
CA ILE A 46 -15.31 2.37 18.11
C ILE A 46 -14.40 3.55 18.42
N THR A 47 -13.10 3.36 18.31
CA THR A 47 -12.08 4.41 18.48
C THR A 47 -11.48 4.82 17.13
N ARG A 48 -10.78 5.96 17.10
CA ARG A 48 -10.04 6.41 15.92
C ARG A 48 -8.99 5.38 15.49
N GLU A 49 -8.30 4.81 16.47
CA GLU A 49 -7.25 3.81 16.26
C GLU A 49 -7.82 2.52 15.66
N ALA A 50 -9.00 2.09 16.12
CA ALA A 50 -9.69 0.93 15.55
C ALA A 50 -10.12 1.19 14.10
N ILE A 51 -10.59 2.41 13.79
CA ILE A 51 -10.93 2.82 12.43
C ILE A 51 -9.69 2.83 11.54
N LEU A 52 -8.57 3.40 12.01
CA LEU A 52 -7.34 3.43 11.23
C LEU A 52 -6.77 2.02 10.98
N ALA A 53 -6.86 1.13 11.97
CA ALA A 53 -6.48 -0.27 11.79
C ALA A 53 -7.37 -0.97 10.75
N ALA A 54 -8.68 -0.72 10.76
CA ALA A 54 -9.58 -1.27 9.74
C ALA A 54 -9.31 -0.69 8.34
N LEU A 55 -8.94 0.60 8.24
CA LEU A 55 -8.50 1.21 6.99
C LEU A 55 -7.17 0.62 6.49
N ALA A 56 -6.24 0.30 7.39
CA ALA A 56 -4.99 -0.39 7.05
C ALA A 56 -5.28 -1.77 6.44
N THR A 57 -6.13 -2.57 7.07
CA THR A 57 -6.56 -3.87 6.52
C THR A 57 -7.23 -3.71 5.14
N SER A 58 -8.11 -2.69 4.98
CA SER A 58 -8.71 -2.41 3.67
C SER A 58 -7.68 -2.01 2.61
N LEU A 59 -6.62 -1.31 2.99
CA LEU A 59 -5.51 -0.97 2.09
C LEU A 59 -4.71 -2.22 1.69
N GLU A 60 -4.46 -3.13 2.64
CA GLU A 60 -3.82 -4.42 2.35
C GLU A 60 -4.62 -5.24 1.33
N ASP A 61 -5.96 -5.29 1.48
CA ASP A 61 -6.83 -5.95 0.52
C ASP A 61 -6.73 -5.30 -0.87
N GLN A 62 -6.72 -3.97 -0.97
CA GLN A 62 -6.57 -3.26 -2.24
C GLN A 62 -5.23 -3.58 -2.93
N TYR A 63 -4.12 -3.63 -2.19
CA TYR A 63 -2.83 -4.03 -2.73
C TYR A 63 -2.83 -5.47 -3.25
N ARG A 64 -3.44 -6.39 -2.51
CA ARG A 64 -3.56 -7.80 -2.92
C ARG A 64 -4.37 -7.93 -4.21
N ASP A 65 -5.51 -7.26 -4.26
CA ASP A 65 -6.40 -7.29 -5.42
C ASP A 65 -5.72 -6.67 -6.65
N ALA A 66 -4.94 -5.59 -6.48
CA ALA A 66 -4.20 -4.94 -7.54
C ALA A 66 -3.04 -5.80 -8.09
N LEU A 67 -2.39 -6.59 -7.24
CA LEU A 67 -1.30 -7.48 -7.66
C LEU A 67 -1.79 -8.77 -8.33
N TRP A 68 -3.00 -9.21 -8.03
CA TRP A 68 -3.53 -10.48 -8.53
C TRP A 68 -3.51 -10.62 -10.05
N PRO A 69 -3.90 -9.61 -10.85
CA PRO A 69 -3.82 -9.69 -12.31
C PRO A 69 -2.40 -9.95 -12.81
N ALA A 70 -1.39 -9.27 -12.27
CA ALA A 70 0.00 -9.45 -12.66
C ALA A 70 0.55 -10.85 -12.31
N LEU A 71 0.07 -11.44 -11.21
CA LEU A 71 0.47 -12.80 -10.80
C LEU A 71 -0.08 -13.89 -11.72
N THR A 72 -1.22 -13.64 -12.36
CA THR A 72 -1.96 -14.63 -13.17
C THR A 72 -1.92 -14.33 -14.67
N ALA A 73 -1.40 -13.16 -15.08
CA ALA A 73 -1.30 -12.78 -16.48
C ALA A 73 -0.35 -13.70 -17.26
N PRO A 74 -0.67 -14.00 -18.53
CA PRO A 74 0.31 -14.58 -19.45
C PRO A 74 1.38 -13.55 -19.80
N GLY A 75 2.58 -14.02 -20.19
CA GLY A 75 3.68 -13.17 -20.60
C GLY A 75 4.94 -13.40 -19.77
N THR A 76 5.95 -12.60 -20.05
CA THR A 76 7.25 -12.69 -19.37
C THR A 76 7.19 -12.14 -17.96
N GLY A 77 8.10 -12.58 -17.08
CA GLY A 77 8.23 -12.05 -15.73
C GLY A 77 8.46 -10.54 -15.72
N ARG A 78 9.20 -10.00 -16.69
CA ARG A 78 9.39 -8.55 -16.87
C ARG A 78 8.07 -7.81 -17.10
N ALA A 79 7.25 -8.28 -18.05
CA ALA A 79 5.98 -7.62 -18.36
C ALA A 79 5.01 -7.67 -17.16
N ARG A 80 4.99 -8.79 -16.43
CA ARG A 80 4.20 -8.95 -15.21
C ARG A 80 4.71 -8.07 -14.07
N LEU A 81 6.04 -7.89 -13.94
CA LEU A 81 6.62 -6.98 -12.95
C LEU A 81 6.24 -5.53 -13.24
N GLU A 82 6.34 -5.10 -14.49
CA GLU A 82 5.91 -3.76 -14.91
C GLU A 82 4.46 -3.50 -14.56
N GLN A 83 3.56 -4.42 -14.92
CA GLN A 83 2.14 -4.35 -14.58
C GLN A 83 1.91 -4.31 -13.05
N ALA A 84 2.64 -5.11 -12.27
CA ALA A 84 2.54 -5.12 -10.82
C ALA A 84 2.94 -3.77 -10.22
N LEU A 85 4.09 -3.21 -10.64
CA LEU A 85 4.59 -1.94 -10.13
C LEU A 85 3.68 -0.76 -10.53
N GLU A 86 3.12 -0.76 -11.73
CA GLU A 86 2.11 0.22 -12.14
C GLU A 86 0.86 0.16 -11.26
N ALA A 87 0.35 -1.04 -11.02
CA ALA A 87 -0.82 -1.25 -10.17
C ALA A 87 -0.55 -0.78 -8.73
N LEU A 88 0.63 -1.04 -8.18
CA LEU A 88 1.03 -0.53 -6.86
C LEU A 88 1.10 1.00 -6.83
N CYS A 89 1.59 1.66 -7.89
CA CYS A 89 1.57 3.13 -7.99
C CYS A 89 0.14 3.68 -7.97
N VAL A 90 -0.80 3.04 -8.68
CA VAL A 90 -2.22 3.46 -8.69
C VAL A 90 -2.82 3.35 -7.28
N VAL A 91 -2.66 2.21 -6.60
CA VAL A 91 -3.16 2.04 -5.23
C VAL A 91 -2.52 3.05 -4.27
N ALA A 92 -1.22 3.31 -4.41
CA ALA A 92 -0.53 4.31 -3.60
C ALA A 92 -1.10 5.71 -3.83
N ASP A 93 -1.37 6.09 -5.08
CA ASP A 93 -1.92 7.41 -5.42
C ASP A 93 -3.33 7.63 -4.86
N GLU A 94 -4.18 6.63 -4.95
CA GLU A 94 -5.53 6.65 -4.39
C GLU A 94 -5.56 6.70 -2.86
N ASN A 95 -4.43 6.39 -2.19
CA ASN A 95 -4.35 6.26 -0.74
C ASN A 95 -3.31 7.18 -0.08
N LEU A 96 -2.82 8.23 -0.76
CA LEU A 96 -1.74 9.09 -0.25
C LEU A 96 -1.99 9.62 1.17
N ALA A 97 -3.19 10.12 1.45
CA ALA A 97 -3.55 10.66 2.77
C ALA A 97 -3.60 9.56 3.85
N LEU A 98 -4.13 8.37 3.51
CA LEU A 98 -4.14 7.23 4.41
C LEU A 98 -2.74 6.71 4.68
N MET A 99 -1.90 6.59 3.65
CA MET A 99 -0.50 6.18 3.80
C MET A 99 0.30 7.17 4.67
N ALA A 100 0.03 8.48 4.55
CA ALA A 100 0.59 9.48 5.46
C ALA A 100 0.15 9.25 6.90
N ALA A 101 -1.16 9.02 7.11
CA ALA A 101 -1.73 8.76 8.43
C ALA A 101 -1.15 7.49 9.09
N LEU A 102 -0.80 6.50 8.30
CA LEU A 102 -0.17 5.26 8.75
C LEU A 102 1.33 5.45 9.02
N GLY A 103 2.05 6.21 8.18
CA GLY A 103 3.50 6.45 8.30
C GLY A 103 3.92 7.36 9.45
N ASP A 104 2.99 8.12 10.02
CA ASP A 104 3.25 8.98 11.20
C ASP A 104 3.33 8.16 12.53
N ARG A 105 3.19 6.84 12.48
CA ARG A 105 3.23 5.99 13.66
C ARG A 105 4.63 5.39 13.89
N PRO A 106 5.15 5.38 15.15
CA PRO A 106 6.48 4.87 15.48
C PRO A 106 6.67 3.35 15.25
N ARG A 107 5.61 2.62 14.94
CA ARG A 107 5.60 1.17 14.67
C ARG A 107 4.61 0.89 13.54
N ASP A 108 4.99 1.27 12.35
CA ASP A 108 4.15 1.08 11.19
C ASP A 108 4.23 -0.36 10.70
N ALA A 109 3.20 -1.13 11.00
CA ALA A 109 3.11 -2.55 10.67
C ALA A 109 3.03 -2.82 9.15
N ILE A 110 2.71 -1.81 8.33
CA ILE A 110 2.57 -1.99 6.87
C ILE A 110 3.93 -1.97 6.17
N PHE A 111 4.85 -1.12 6.66
CA PHE A 111 6.15 -0.90 6.00
C PHE A 111 7.34 -1.47 6.77
N HIS A 112 7.13 -2.03 7.97
CA HIS A 112 8.16 -2.61 8.80
C HIS A 112 7.73 -3.99 9.29
N GLU A 113 8.59 -4.98 9.17
CA GLU A 113 8.38 -6.26 9.84
C GLU A 113 8.51 -6.04 11.36
N PRO A 114 7.44 -6.18 12.14
CA PRO A 114 7.60 -6.18 13.59
C PRO A 114 8.44 -7.41 13.99
N PRO A 115 9.33 -7.30 14.98
CA PRO A 115 10.02 -8.45 15.54
C PRO A 115 8.96 -9.41 16.11
N GLY A 116 8.84 -10.59 15.50
CA GLY A 116 7.82 -11.58 15.82
C GLY A 116 6.84 -11.79 14.68
N ASP A 117 5.78 -12.15 14.67
CA ASP A 117 4.75 -12.62 13.74
C ASP A 117 4.41 -11.68 12.55
N GLY A 118 5.42 -11.09 11.90
CA GLY A 118 5.31 -10.17 10.76
C GLY A 118 4.88 -10.79 9.43
N GLY A 119 4.35 -12.02 9.45
CA GLY A 119 4.00 -12.78 8.26
C GLY A 119 3.00 -12.14 7.30
N LEU A 120 2.12 -11.26 7.78
CA LEU A 120 1.09 -10.63 6.95
C LEU A 120 1.67 -9.62 5.95
N THR A 121 2.56 -8.75 6.39
CA THR A 121 3.15 -7.72 5.51
C THR A 121 3.98 -8.35 4.41
N ARG A 122 4.82 -9.33 4.76
CA ARG A 122 5.64 -10.04 3.79
C ARG A 122 4.78 -10.83 2.80
N ALA A 123 3.85 -11.64 3.28
CA ALA A 123 2.99 -12.48 2.44
C ALA A 123 2.10 -11.63 1.51
N THR A 124 1.64 -10.47 1.98
CA THR A 124 0.72 -9.63 1.21
C THR A 124 1.44 -8.81 0.14
N PHE A 125 2.62 -8.29 0.43
CA PHE A 125 3.24 -7.25 -0.41
C PHE A 125 4.51 -7.74 -1.12
N THR A 126 5.43 -8.38 -0.43
CA THR A 126 6.74 -8.69 -1.01
C THR A 126 6.80 -10.06 -1.67
N GLU A 127 6.16 -11.08 -1.12
CA GLU A 127 6.15 -12.43 -1.72
C GLU A 127 5.55 -12.49 -3.15
N PRO A 128 4.45 -11.76 -3.47
CA PRO A 128 3.96 -11.69 -4.84
C PRO A 128 5.00 -11.13 -5.82
N VAL A 129 5.69 -10.07 -5.44
CA VAL A 129 6.75 -9.45 -6.25
C VAL A 129 7.95 -10.40 -6.37
N GLU A 130 8.38 -11.01 -5.26
CA GLU A 130 9.45 -12.01 -5.22
C GLU A 130 9.18 -13.18 -6.18
N ARG A 131 7.94 -13.68 -6.24
CA ARG A 131 7.54 -14.71 -7.18
C ARG A 131 7.70 -14.25 -8.63
N ILE A 132 7.25 -13.04 -8.97
CA ILE A 132 7.42 -12.49 -10.32
C ILE A 132 8.89 -12.35 -10.69
N LEU A 133 9.75 -11.92 -9.75
CA LEU A 133 11.20 -11.83 -9.96
C LEU A 133 11.83 -13.20 -10.26
N ARG A 134 11.44 -14.25 -9.52
CA ARG A 134 11.91 -15.62 -9.79
C ARG A 134 11.44 -16.15 -11.14
N ASP A 135 10.17 -15.91 -11.48
CA ASP A 135 9.63 -16.31 -12.77
C ASP A 135 10.36 -15.59 -13.92
N GLY A 136 10.66 -14.30 -13.76
CA GLY A 136 11.38 -13.51 -14.75
C GLY A 136 12.87 -13.90 -14.90
N ALA A 137 13.50 -14.34 -13.83
CA ALA A 137 14.84 -14.93 -13.92
C ALA A 137 14.81 -16.30 -14.63
N ALA A 138 13.76 -17.10 -14.41
CA ALA A 138 13.60 -18.40 -15.05
C ALA A 138 13.28 -18.31 -16.55
N ASP A 139 12.53 -17.28 -16.98
CA ASP A 139 12.21 -17.03 -18.39
C ASP A 139 13.22 -16.08 -19.07
N GLU A 140 14.32 -15.73 -18.39
CA GLU A 140 15.42 -14.88 -18.86
C GLU A 140 15.00 -13.43 -19.22
N SER A 141 13.81 -13.00 -18.85
CA SER A 141 13.33 -11.63 -19.08
C SER A 141 13.81 -10.63 -18.02
N LEU A 142 14.26 -11.13 -16.88
CA LEU A 142 14.92 -10.39 -15.81
C LEU A 142 16.29 -11.01 -15.53
N ARG A 143 17.21 -10.23 -14.95
CA ARG A 143 18.48 -10.77 -14.48
C ARG A 143 18.27 -11.75 -13.31
N ALA A 144 19.20 -12.63 -13.09
CA ALA A 144 19.23 -13.42 -11.86
C ALA A 144 19.52 -12.54 -10.64
N PHE A 145 18.87 -12.83 -9.54
CA PHE A 145 19.00 -12.12 -8.26
C PHE A 145 19.69 -13.04 -7.26
N GLU A 146 20.61 -12.49 -6.48
CA GLU A 146 21.22 -13.20 -5.36
C GLU A 146 20.17 -13.46 -4.26
N ASP A 147 19.39 -12.42 -3.94
CA ASP A 147 18.24 -12.50 -3.04
C ASP A 147 17.00 -11.82 -3.65
N PRO A 148 16.07 -12.58 -4.24
CA PRO A 148 14.82 -12.04 -4.78
C PRO A 148 13.92 -11.42 -3.72
N ALA A 149 13.96 -11.88 -2.46
CA ALA A 149 13.13 -11.32 -1.38
C ALA A 149 13.63 -9.94 -0.97
N GLU A 150 14.95 -9.73 -0.88
CA GLU A 150 15.55 -8.43 -0.64
C GLU A 150 15.20 -7.47 -1.78
N THR A 151 15.34 -7.90 -3.04
CA THR A 151 14.99 -7.11 -4.22
C THR A 151 13.50 -6.72 -4.21
N ALA A 152 12.61 -7.66 -3.88
CA ALA A 152 11.17 -7.38 -3.76
C ALA A 152 10.88 -6.34 -2.68
N THR A 153 11.58 -6.42 -1.55
CA THR A 153 11.48 -5.45 -0.47
C THR A 153 11.91 -4.05 -0.92
N VAL A 154 13.02 -3.94 -1.66
CA VAL A 154 13.50 -2.66 -2.23
C VAL A 154 12.47 -2.10 -3.21
N LEU A 155 11.95 -2.90 -4.14
CA LEU A 155 10.95 -2.48 -5.12
C LEU A 155 9.65 -2.02 -4.44
N PHE A 156 9.19 -2.74 -3.43
CA PHE A 156 8.00 -2.35 -2.68
C PHE A 156 8.18 -1.01 -1.96
N ASN A 157 9.33 -0.80 -1.31
CA ASN A 157 9.64 0.46 -0.64
C ASN A 157 9.83 1.62 -1.62
N LEU A 158 10.34 1.37 -2.81
CA LEU A 158 10.46 2.37 -3.88
C LEU A 158 9.07 2.95 -4.23
N ILE A 159 8.03 2.12 -4.27
CA ILE A 159 6.65 2.58 -4.45
C ILE A 159 6.12 3.23 -3.16
N GLY A 160 6.20 2.56 -2.03
CA GLY A 160 5.60 3.02 -0.78
C GLY A 160 6.16 4.35 -0.27
N TRP A 161 7.46 4.59 -0.42
CA TRP A 161 8.13 5.78 0.09
C TRP A 161 8.47 6.78 -1.01
N THR A 162 9.20 6.36 -2.03
CA THR A 162 9.71 7.28 -3.05
C THR A 162 8.57 7.83 -3.89
N TYR A 163 7.68 6.99 -4.41
CA TYR A 163 6.53 7.45 -5.17
C TYR A 163 5.68 8.45 -4.36
N ARG A 164 5.31 8.08 -3.13
CA ARG A 164 4.56 8.96 -2.24
C ARG A 164 5.25 10.31 -2.05
N HIS A 165 6.57 10.31 -1.80
CA HIS A 165 7.33 11.55 -1.60
C HIS A 165 7.36 12.42 -2.86
N LEU A 166 7.50 11.82 -4.04
CA LEU A 166 7.41 12.53 -5.33
C LEU A 166 6.04 13.19 -5.51
N ARG A 167 4.94 12.50 -5.12
CA ARG A 167 3.59 13.02 -5.18
C ARG A 167 3.34 14.14 -4.17
N THR A 168 3.65 13.91 -2.90
CA THR A 168 3.27 14.81 -1.79
C THR A 168 4.32 15.88 -1.49
N GLY A 169 5.61 15.55 -1.60
CA GLY A 169 6.71 16.46 -1.29
C GLY A 169 7.14 17.31 -2.49
N HIS A 170 7.16 16.71 -3.68
CA HIS A 170 7.58 17.40 -4.91
C HIS A 170 6.42 17.84 -5.82
N GLY A 171 5.18 17.48 -5.53
CA GLY A 171 4.01 17.84 -6.32
C GLY A 171 4.02 17.29 -7.75
N TRP A 172 4.71 16.15 -7.98
CA TRP A 172 4.71 15.53 -9.32
C TRP A 172 3.32 14.97 -9.65
N THR A 173 2.96 14.98 -10.94
CA THR A 173 1.75 14.29 -11.38
C THR A 173 1.87 12.77 -11.20
N PRO A 174 0.76 12.01 -11.13
CA PRO A 174 0.79 10.56 -11.04
C PRO A 174 1.65 9.92 -12.14
N GLU A 175 1.43 10.36 -13.39
CA GLU A 175 2.12 9.82 -14.57
C GLU A 175 3.63 10.09 -14.52
N ARG A 176 4.02 11.27 -14.05
CA ARG A 176 5.44 11.64 -13.92
C ARG A 176 6.11 10.81 -12.82
N ALA A 177 5.46 10.64 -11.68
CA ALA A 177 5.98 9.89 -10.55
C ALA A 177 6.10 8.39 -10.91
N THR A 178 5.04 7.80 -11.50
CA THR A 178 5.05 6.41 -11.97
C THR A 178 6.18 6.17 -12.96
N ARG A 179 6.27 6.98 -14.02
CA ARG A 179 7.33 6.83 -15.04
C ARG A 179 8.73 6.90 -14.43
N GLY A 180 8.97 7.85 -13.50
CA GLY A 180 10.28 8.01 -12.85
C GLY A 180 10.67 6.82 -11.99
N VAL A 181 9.72 6.30 -11.22
CA VAL A 181 9.96 5.14 -10.35
C VAL A 181 10.14 3.86 -11.17
N LEU A 182 9.27 3.62 -12.18
CA LEU A 182 9.33 2.41 -12.99
C LEU A 182 10.59 2.37 -13.86
N SER A 183 11.02 3.50 -14.44
CA SER A 183 12.26 3.54 -15.22
C SER A 183 13.44 3.01 -14.41
N ILE A 184 13.65 3.55 -13.19
CA ILE A 184 14.75 3.12 -12.33
C ILE A 184 14.57 1.67 -11.86
N ALA A 185 13.34 1.28 -11.47
CA ALA A 185 13.07 -0.07 -11.00
C ALA A 185 13.34 -1.12 -12.08
N LEU A 186 12.83 -0.88 -13.31
CA LEU A 186 12.95 -1.84 -14.41
C LEU A 186 14.38 -1.88 -14.99
N GLU A 187 15.06 -0.75 -15.12
CA GLU A 187 16.47 -0.71 -15.54
C GLU A 187 17.38 -1.47 -14.55
N GLY A 188 17.09 -1.38 -13.26
CA GLY A 188 17.86 -2.08 -12.23
C GLY A 188 17.68 -3.60 -12.20
N VAL A 189 16.65 -4.14 -12.84
CA VAL A 189 16.30 -5.58 -12.79
C VAL A 189 16.33 -6.27 -14.15
N THR A 190 16.51 -5.54 -15.25
CA THR A 190 16.64 -6.14 -16.60
C THR A 190 18.01 -6.76 -16.84
N SER A 191 18.04 -7.79 -17.67
CA SER A 191 19.30 -8.31 -18.22
C SER A 191 19.93 -7.29 -19.16
N SER A 192 21.23 -7.14 -19.08
CA SER A 192 22.01 -6.32 -20.03
C SER A 192 22.03 -6.98 -21.39
#